data_0496afc9880f103a095e1f7f6ce5d08b
#
_entry.id   0496afc9880f103a095e1f7f6ce5d08b
#
_cell.length_a   1.000
_cell.length_b   1.000
_cell.length_c   1.000
_cell.angle_alpha   90.00
_cell.angle_beta   90.00
_cell.angle_gamma   90.00
#
_symmetry.space_group_name_H-M   'P 1'
#
loop_
_entity.id
_entity.type
_entity.pdbx_description
1 polymer ?
#
loop_
_entity_poly.entity_id
_entity_poly.type
_entity_poly.pdbx_seq_one_letter_code
_entity_poly.pdbx_strand_id
1 'polypeptide(L)'
;MKPLWAAAVLIALSSPAGAQDKEMRVTPDALTWKENPAFPKDVQIATLVGDPTKAGDVVVLRIKFPPNFQMPPHTHPYSEVVTLISGPVGTSHGEKFEKNGEMLKPGSMWVYPAKHAHYAWTGGEEAILQVQFIGPGGIEYINPADDPRKK
;
A
#
# COMPACT_ATOMS: atom_id res chain seq x y z
N MET A 1 -46.01 17.70 -51.93
CA MET A 1 -45.69 16.96 -50.69
C MET A 1 -44.30 16.37 -50.83
N LYS A 2 -43.32 16.86 -50.07
CA LYS A 2 -41.92 16.36 -50.11
C LYS A 2 -41.74 15.45 -48.87
N PRO A 3 -41.15 14.26 -49.01
CA PRO A 3 -40.87 13.42 -47.85
C PRO A 3 -39.65 13.93 -47.08
N LEU A 4 -39.81 14.10 -45.77
CA LEU A 4 -38.74 14.34 -44.80
C LEU A 4 -38.05 13.00 -44.51
N TRP A 5 -36.82 12.88 -44.91
CA TRP A 5 -35.94 11.79 -44.48
C TRP A 5 -35.35 12.13 -43.13
N ALA A 6 -35.79 11.41 -42.07
CA ALA A 6 -35.15 11.50 -40.76
C ALA A 6 -33.87 10.63 -40.81
N ALA A 7 -32.71 11.29 -40.73
CA ALA A 7 -31.45 10.60 -40.53
C ALA A 7 -31.33 10.16 -39.06
N ALA A 8 -31.37 8.87 -38.83
CA ALA A 8 -31.04 8.32 -37.50
C ALA A 8 -29.52 8.35 -37.31
N VAL A 9 -29.06 9.17 -36.39
CA VAL A 9 -27.65 9.18 -35.95
C VAL A 9 -27.47 7.99 -34.98
N LEU A 10 -26.80 6.94 -35.45
CA LEU A 10 -26.31 5.88 -34.57
C LEU A 10 -25.10 6.44 -33.79
N ILE A 11 -25.30 6.76 -32.51
CA ILE A 11 -24.19 6.98 -31.59
C ILE A 11 -23.63 5.61 -31.22
N ALA A 12 -22.51 5.25 -31.81
CA ALA A 12 -21.74 4.09 -31.39
C ALA A 12 -21.14 4.42 -30.00
N LEU A 13 -21.70 3.84 -28.97
CA LEU A 13 -21.10 3.80 -27.63
C LEU A 13 -19.86 2.90 -27.74
N SER A 14 -18.69 3.51 -27.93
CA SER A 14 -17.42 2.82 -27.76
C SER A 14 -17.25 2.52 -26.27
N SER A 15 -17.51 1.28 -25.86
CA SER A 15 -17.11 0.79 -24.55
C SER A 15 -15.60 0.99 -24.43
N PRO A 16 -15.08 1.57 -23.32
CA PRO A 16 -13.64 1.59 -23.10
C PRO A 16 -13.16 0.15 -23.14
N ALA A 17 -12.12 -0.12 -23.94
CA ALA A 17 -11.46 -1.40 -23.95
C ALA A 17 -11.08 -1.75 -22.52
N GLY A 18 -11.71 -2.77 -21.97
CA GLY A 18 -11.50 -3.20 -20.60
C GLY A 18 -10.02 -3.43 -20.36
N ALA A 19 -9.54 -2.98 -19.21
CA ALA A 19 -8.28 -3.43 -18.68
C ALA A 19 -8.28 -4.94 -18.81
N GLN A 20 -7.29 -5.49 -19.49
CA GLN A 20 -7.25 -6.89 -19.80
C GLN A 20 -7.11 -7.68 -18.49
N ASP A 21 -8.17 -8.33 -18.08
CA ASP A 21 -8.22 -9.23 -16.93
C ASP A 21 -7.40 -10.50 -17.22
N LYS A 22 -6.07 -10.36 -17.21
CA LYS A 22 -5.21 -11.52 -17.16
C LYS A 22 -5.18 -12.03 -15.74
N GLU A 23 -5.55 -13.30 -15.56
CA GLU A 23 -5.28 -13.98 -14.31
C GLU A 23 -3.82 -13.72 -13.90
N MET A 24 -3.61 -13.21 -12.68
CA MET A 24 -2.30 -13.01 -12.11
C MET A 24 -2.13 -13.92 -10.91
N ARG A 25 -1.04 -14.66 -10.91
CA ARG A 25 -0.66 -15.53 -9.82
C ARG A 25 0.73 -15.17 -9.34
N VAL A 26 0.86 -14.80 -8.07
CA VAL A 26 2.13 -14.41 -7.47
C VAL A 26 2.49 -15.41 -6.37
N THR A 27 3.63 -16.06 -6.51
CA THR A 27 4.20 -16.94 -5.48
C THR A 27 5.27 -16.19 -4.68
N PRO A 28 5.58 -16.61 -3.45
CA PRO A 28 6.62 -15.97 -2.64
C PRO A 28 7.97 -15.85 -3.35
N ASP A 29 8.34 -16.87 -4.13
CA ASP A 29 9.63 -16.94 -4.83
C ASP A 29 9.70 -16.01 -6.06
N ALA A 30 8.55 -15.55 -6.56
CA ALA A 30 8.47 -14.64 -7.71
C ALA A 30 8.54 -13.15 -7.32
N LEU A 31 8.66 -12.83 -6.03
CA LEU A 31 8.68 -11.45 -5.56
C LEU A 31 9.99 -10.75 -5.90
N THR A 32 9.88 -9.59 -6.51
CA THR A 32 11.02 -8.70 -6.74
C THR A 32 11.03 -7.62 -5.67
N TRP A 33 11.92 -7.76 -4.71
CA TRP A 33 12.09 -6.83 -3.62
C TRP A 33 12.98 -5.67 -4.01
N LYS A 34 12.58 -4.45 -3.65
CA LYS A 34 13.32 -3.20 -3.91
C LYS A 34 13.24 -2.29 -2.68
N GLU A 35 14.31 -1.58 -2.40
CA GLU A 35 14.26 -0.45 -1.48
C GLU A 35 13.48 0.71 -2.11
N ASN A 36 12.83 1.50 -1.25
CA ASN A 36 12.15 2.72 -1.65
C ASN A 36 12.67 3.86 -0.77
N PRO A 37 13.23 4.94 -1.35
CA PRO A 37 13.82 6.03 -0.59
C PRO A 37 12.86 6.77 0.34
N ALA A 38 11.55 6.57 0.18
CA ALA A 38 10.56 7.12 1.10
C ALA A 38 10.42 6.32 2.41
N PHE A 39 11.06 5.16 2.52
CA PHE A 39 11.06 4.31 3.70
C PHE A 39 12.44 4.26 4.36
N PRO A 40 12.52 3.98 5.66
CA PRO A 40 13.80 3.75 6.33
C PRO A 40 14.62 2.68 5.61
N LYS A 41 15.93 2.80 5.74
CA LYS A 41 16.88 1.84 5.16
C LYS A 41 16.54 0.40 5.57
N ASP A 42 16.85 -0.55 4.70
CA ASP A 42 16.63 -1.99 4.84
C ASP A 42 15.15 -2.43 4.76
N VAL A 43 14.19 -1.51 4.63
CA VAL A 43 12.81 -1.84 4.27
C VAL A 43 12.75 -2.16 2.79
N GLN A 44 12.19 -3.32 2.46
CA GLN A 44 12.03 -3.77 1.09
C GLN A 44 10.54 -3.83 0.71
N ILE A 45 10.24 -3.44 -0.53
CA ILE A 45 8.87 -3.41 -1.04
C ILE A 45 8.80 -4.20 -2.35
N ALA A 46 7.76 -5.00 -2.49
CA ALA A 46 7.39 -5.66 -3.74
C ALA A 46 5.97 -5.22 -4.13
N THR A 47 5.83 -4.57 -5.27
CA THR A 47 4.52 -4.23 -5.84
C THR A 47 3.95 -5.46 -6.52
N LEU A 48 2.76 -5.88 -6.08
CA LEU A 48 2.06 -7.04 -6.63
C LEU A 48 1.00 -6.64 -7.66
N VAL A 49 0.23 -5.60 -7.35
CA VAL A 49 -0.87 -5.11 -8.20
C VAL A 49 -0.83 -3.60 -8.27
N GLY A 50 -1.19 -3.06 -9.41
CA GLY A 50 -1.38 -1.63 -9.64
C GLY A 50 -0.09 -0.82 -9.70
N ASP A 51 -0.26 0.47 -9.90
CA ASP A 51 0.80 1.46 -9.90
C ASP A 51 0.57 2.42 -8.73
N PRO A 52 1.43 2.42 -7.69
CA PRO A 52 1.25 3.27 -6.52
C PRO A 52 1.34 4.77 -6.83
N THR A 53 1.74 5.18 -8.02
CA THR A 53 1.79 6.59 -8.43
C THR A 53 0.49 7.07 -9.07
N LYS A 54 -0.40 6.15 -9.47
CA LYS A 54 -1.63 6.47 -10.19
C LYS A 54 -2.83 6.61 -9.26
N ALA A 55 -3.56 7.72 -9.44
CA ALA A 55 -4.83 7.93 -8.76
C ALA A 55 -5.89 6.91 -9.24
N GLY A 56 -6.60 6.31 -8.28
CA GLY A 56 -7.67 5.36 -8.53
C GLY A 56 -7.24 3.91 -8.75
N ASP A 57 -5.94 3.63 -8.92
CA ASP A 57 -5.47 2.26 -9.01
C ASP A 57 -5.66 1.51 -7.69
N VAL A 58 -6.11 0.27 -7.78
CA VAL A 58 -6.05 -0.67 -6.67
C VAL A 58 -4.61 -1.14 -6.54
N VAL A 59 -3.98 -0.81 -5.42
CA VAL A 59 -2.57 -1.14 -5.17
C VAL A 59 -2.46 -2.22 -4.10
N VAL A 60 -1.65 -3.22 -4.38
CA VAL A 60 -1.26 -4.25 -3.42
C VAL A 60 0.26 -4.32 -3.36
N LEU A 61 0.81 -4.07 -2.19
CA LEU A 61 2.24 -4.16 -1.90
C LEU A 61 2.51 -5.25 -0.89
N ARG A 62 3.69 -5.85 -0.94
CA ARG A 62 4.31 -6.49 0.22
C ARG A 62 5.45 -5.64 0.72
N ILE A 63 5.51 -5.49 2.03
CA ILE A 63 6.55 -4.73 2.73
C ILE A 63 7.25 -5.68 3.68
N LYS A 64 8.58 -5.70 3.61
CA LYS A 64 9.43 -6.50 4.45
C LYS A 64 10.17 -5.60 5.43
N PHE A 65 9.96 -5.84 6.71
CA PHE A 65 10.67 -5.18 7.80
C PHE A 65 11.78 -6.07 8.32
N PRO A 66 13.02 -5.57 8.46
CA PRO A 66 14.10 -6.35 9.04
C PRO A 66 13.88 -6.63 10.54
N PRO A 67 14.66 -7.53 11.14
CA PRO A 67 14.65 -7.73 12.60
C PRO A 67 15.04 -6.47 13.37
N ASN A 68 14.45 -6.28 14.57
CA ASN A 68 14.71 -5.16 15.48
C ASN A 68 14.48 -3.78 14.86
N PHE A 69 13.55 -3.70 13.94
CA PHE A 69 13.22 -2.50 13.19
C PHE A 69 12.15 -1.65 13.90
N GLN A 70 12.17 -0.35 13.62
CA GLN A 70 11.15 0.60 14.04
C GLN A 70 10.74 1.46 12.87
N MET A 71 9.46 1.38 12.50
CA MET A 71 8.84 2.30 11.56
C MET A 71 8.35 3.51 12.34
N PRO A 72 8.92 4.70 12.14
CA PRO A 72 8.54 5.90 12.89
C PRO A 72 7.07 6.30 12.66
N PRO A 73 6.48 7.10 13.56
CA PRO A 73 5.13 7.63 13.37
C PRO A 73 4.99 8.39 12.07
N HIS A 74 4.00 8.00 11.28
CA HIS A 74 3.72 8.52 9.95
C HIS A 74 2.24 8.46 9.62
N THR A 75 1.85 9.09 8.53
CA THR A 75 0.50 9.04 7.96
C THR A 75 0.54 8.71 6.48
N HIS A 76 -0.59 8.28 5.95
CA HIS A 76 -0.81 8.10 4.51
C HIS A 76 -1.99 8.95 4.02
N PRO A 77 -2.00 9.41 2.75
CA PRO A 77 -3.13 10.15 2.19
C PRO A 77 -4.37 9.28 1.92
N TYR A 78 -4.24 7.96 2.07
CA TYR A 78 -5.26 6.94 1.83
C TYR A 78 -5.54 6.12 3.10
N SER A 79 -6.66 5.40 3.10
CA SER A 79 -6.88 4.33 4.08
C SER A 79 -6.14 3.07 3.61
N GLU A 80 -5.42 2.44 4.52
CA GLU A 80 -4.72 1.20 4.23
C GLU A 80 -5.35 0.01 4.96
N VAL A 81 -5.37 -1.12 4.27
CA VAL A 81 -5.69 -2.43 4.84
C VAL A 81 -4.41 -3.23 4.91
N VAL A 82 -4.03 -3.64 6.11
CA VAL A 82 -2.78 -4.36 6.35
C VAL A 82 -3.09 -5.78 6.79
N THR A 83 -2.39 -6.75 6.20
CA THR A 83 -2.41 -8.15 6.62
C THR A 83 -1.00 -8.61 6.93
N LEU A 84 -0.79 -9.18 8.10
CA LEU A 84 0.49 -9.77 8.47
C LEU A 84 0.63 -11.16 7.84
N ILE A 85 1.62 -11.30 6.96
CA ILE A 85 1.88 -12.55 6.22
C ILE A 85 2.84 -13.46 6.99
N SER A 86 3.94 -12.91 7.54
CA SER A 86 4.92 -13.67 8.29
C SER A 86 5.63 -12.84 9.33
N GLY A 87 6.23 -13.49 10.31
CA GLY A 87 6.91 -12.87 11.45
C GLY A 87 5.93 -12.20 12.43
N PRO A 88 6.38 -11.84 13.63
CA PRO A 88 5.61 -11.03 14.55
C PRO A 88 5.83 -9.55 14.29
N VAL A 89 4.76 -8.73 14.38
CA VAL A 89 4.85 -7.26 14.28
C VAL A 89 4.05 -6.61 15.40
N GLY A 90 4.63 -5.62 16.05
CA GLY A 90 3.90 -4.70 16.90
C GLY A 90 3.47 -3.49 16.08
N THR A 91 2.27 -3.00 16.32
CA THR A 91 1.76 -1.77 15.69
C THR A 91 0.86 -1.03 16.65
N SER A 92 0.86 0.29 16.56
CA SER A 92 0.00 1.14 17.37
C SER A 92 -0.23 2.48 16.65
N HIS A 93 -1.08 3.32 17.21
CA HIS A 93 -1.44 4.61 16.67
C HIS A 93 -0.93 5.77 17.55
N GLY A 94 -0.82 6.94 16.95
CA GLY A 94 -0.37 8.16 17.62
C GLY A 94 0.88 8.75 16.99
N GLU A 95 1.24 9.93 17.47
CA GLU A 95 2.36 10.74 16.95
C GLU A 95 3.69 10.45 17.66
N LYS A 96 3.66 9.68 18.76
CA LYS A 96 4.86 9.28 19.50
C LYS A 96 5.05 7.78 19.38
N PHE A 97 6.29 7.39 19.12
CA PHE A 97 6.65 5.98 19.06
C PHE A 97 6.75 5.40 20.48
N GLU A 98 5.95 4.38 20.75
CA GLU A 98 5.97 3.65 22.02
C GLU A 98 5.77 2.16 21.73
N LYS A 99 6.71 1.31 22.19
CA LYS A 99 6.56 -0.15 22.10
C LYS A 99 5.61 -0.67 23.17
N ASN A 100 4.34 -0.34 23.03
CA ASN A 100 3.29 -0.80 23.92
C ASN A 100 2.28 -1.66 23.14
N GLY A 101 1.82 -2.74 23.71
CA GLY A 101 0.85 -3.63 23.12
C GLY A 101 1.41 -5.00 22.74
N GLU A 102 0.55 -5.80 22.17
CA GLU A 102 0.88 -7.15 21.74
C GLU A 102 1.63 -7.16 20.41
N MET A 103 2.52 -8.17 20.27
CA MET A 103 3.06 -8.53 18.95
C MET A 103 2.00 -9.36 18.21
N LEU A 104 1.50 -8.82 17.12
CA LEU A 104 0.54 -9.50 16.26
C LEU A 104 1.18 -10.71 15.58
N LYS A 105 0.38 -11.75 15.31
CA LYS A 105 0.79 -12.98 14.66
C LYS A 105 0.37 -13.04 13.20
N PRO A 106 1.02 -13.82 12.35
CA PRO A 106 0.60 -14.06 10.97
C PRO A 106 -0.89 -14.40 10.87
N GLY A 107 -1.56 -13.81 9.88
CA GLY A 107 -3.02 -13.87 9.72
C GLY A 107 -3.77 -12.71 10.38
N SER A 108 -3.14 -11.91 11.24
CA SER A 108 -3.75 -10.68 11.76
C SER A 108 -3.97 -9.66 10.65
N MET A 109 -5.08 -8.91 10.76
CA MET A 109 -5.43 -7.84 9.83
C MET A 109 -5.90 -6.61 10.61
N TRP A 110 -5.57 -5.42 10.11
CA TRP A 110 -6.06 -4.15 10.65
C TRP A 110 -6.21 -3.11 9.55
N VAL A 111 -6.89 -2.02 9.88
CA VAL A 111 -7.12 -0.90 8.97
C VAL A 111 -6.73 0.39 9.67
N TYR A 112 -5.96 1.22 8.99
CA TYR A 112 -5.76 2.60 9.37
C TYR A 112 -6.46 3.53 8.38
N PRO A 113 -7.34 4.44 8.85
CA PRO A 113 -7.93 5.47 8.00
C PRO A 113 -6.89 6.41 7.41
N ALA A 114 -7.23 7.09 6.33
CA ALA A 114 -6.40 8.15 5.77
C ALA A 114 -6.00 9.20 6.83
N LYS A 115 -4.75 9.62 6.80
CA LYS A 115 -4.15 10.60 7.73
C LYS A 115 -4.14 10.19 9.21
N HIS A 116 -4.40 8.93 9.50
CA HIS A 116 -4.29 8.41 10.85
C HIS A 116 -2.82 8.13 11.17
N ALA A 117 -2.28 8.82 12.19
CA ALA A 117 -0.90 8.63 12.62
C ALA A 117 -0.71 7.26 13.28
N HIS A 118 0.26 6.50 12.79
CA HIS A 118 0.56 5.16 13.28
C HIS A 118 2.04 4.83 13.11
N TYR A 119 2.46 3.74 13.72
CA TYR A 119 3.83 3.25 13.70
C TYR A 119 3.86 1.73 13.91
N ALA A 120 5.00 1.11 13.60
CA ALA A 120 5.17 -0.33 13.73
C ALA A 120 6.59 -0.70 14.17
N TRP A 121 6.77 -1.92 14.68
CA TRP A 121 8.09 -2.44 15.04
C TRP A 121 8.15 -3.96 14.90
N THR A 122 9.35 -4.48 14.71
CA THR A 122 9.64 -5.91 14.78
C THR A 122 10.42 -6.25 16.04
N GLY A 123 10.40 -7.51 16.42
CA GLY A 123 11.31 -8.10 17.39
C GLY A 123 12.56 -8.66 16.71
N GLY A 124 13.11 -9.76 17.23
CA GLY A 124 14.30 -10.40 16.70
C GLY A 124 14.11 -11.13 15.35
N GLU A 125 12.94 -11.04 14.74
CA GLU A 125 12.58 -11.70 13.48
C GLU A 125 12.14 -10.68 12.43
N GLU A 126 12.37 -11.02 11.16
CA GLU A 126 11.81 -10.30 10.01
C GLU A 126 10.29 -10.45 9.97
N ALA A 127 9.58 -9.43 9.49
CA ALA A 127 8.15 -9.50 9.25
C ALA A 127 7.80 -9.09 7.82
N ILE A 128 6.80 -9.76 7.23
CA ILE A 128 6.25 -9.42 5.92
C ILE A 128 4.78 -9.04 6.09
N LEU A 129 4.47 -7.83 5.67
CA LEU A 129 3.14 -7.26 5.63
C LEU A 129 2.62 -7.24 4.18
N GLN A 130 1.33 -7.42 3.98
CA GLN A 130 0.66 -7.05 2.74
C GLN A 130 -0.20 -5.82 3.00
N VAL A 131 0.01 -4.77 2.22
CA VAL A 131 -0.71 -3.50 2.32
C VAL A 131 -1.52 -3.29 1.06
N GLN A 132 -2.77 -2.89 1.22
CA GLN A 132 -3.72 -2.62 0.14
C GLN A 132 -4.30 -1.22 0.31
N PHE A 133 -4.38 -0.47 -0.78
CA PHE A 133 -4.95 0.87 -0.79
C PHE A 133 -5.38 1.29 -2.20
N ILE A 134 -6.09 2.41 -2.28
CA ILE A 134 -6.38 3.08 -3.56
C ILE A 134 -5.37 4.21 -3.74
N GLY A 135 -4.63 4.19 -4.86
CA GLY A 135 -3.64 5.20 -5.19
C GLY A 135 -4.21 6.63 -5.35
N PRO A 136 -3.35 7.64 -5.32
CA PRO A 136 -1.91 7.57 -5.26
C PRO A 136 -1.38 7.25 -3.87
N GLY A 137 -0.25 6.53 -3.82
CA GLY A 137 0.49 6.26 -2.60
C GLY A 137 1.16 7.51 -2.03
N GLY A 138 1.63 7.41 -0.81
CA GLY A 138 2.38 8.47 -0.13
C GLY A 138 2.60 8.13 1.33
N ILE A 139 3.65 8.72 1.91
CA ILE A 139 3.97 8.63 3.33
C ILE A 139 4.47 9.99 3.81
N GLU A 140 3.95 10.44 4.94
CA GLU A 140 4.35 11.67 5.62
C GLU A 140 4.75 11.34 7.06
N TYR A 141 6.00 11.62 7.41
CA TYR A 141 6.51 11.38 8.76
C TYR A 141 6.07 12.52 9.70
N ILE A 142 5.60 12.16 10.89
CA ILE A 142 5.17 13.14 11.91
C ILE A 142 6.36 14.01 12.33
N ASN A 143 7.51 13.38 12.62
CA ASN A 143 8.75 14.12 12.84
C ASN A 143 9.53 14.21 11.51
N PRO A 144 9.75 15.40 10.95
CA PRO A 144 10.51 15.57 9.70
C PRO A 144 11.93 15.01 9.73
N ALA A 145 12.55 14.85 10.90
CA ALA A 145 13.88 14.26 11.06
C ALA A 145 13.89 12.74 10.83
N ASP A 146 12.73 12.09 10.87
CA ASP A 146 12.58 10.65 10.59
C ASP A 146 12.42 10.36 9.10
N ASP A 147 12.17 11.39 8.27
CA ASP A 147 12.00 11.25 6.83
C ASP A 147 13.37 10.95 6.16
N PRO A 148 13.57 9.72 5.64
CA PRO A 148 14.85 9.35 5.05
C PRO A 148 15.21 10.16 3.79
N ARG A 149 14.22 10.77 3.13
CA ARG A 149 14.43 11.63 1.94
C ARG A 149 15.08 12.97 2.27
N LYS A 150 15.18 13.31 3.57
CA LYS A 150 15.75 14.59 4.06
C LYS A 150 17.13 14.43 4.70
N LYS A 151 17.70 13.23 4.62
CA LYS A 151 19.03 12.89 5.17
C LYS A 151 20.10 12.91 4.11
#